data_1a27516351cd393167b4b956eab2c9ca
#
_entry.id   1a27516351cd393167b4b956eab2c9ca
#
_cell.length_a   1.000
_cell.length_b   1.000
_cell.length_c   1.000
_cell.angle_alpha   90.00
_cell.angle_beta   90.00
_cell.angle_gamma   90.00
#
_symmetry.space_group_name_H-M   'P 1'
#
loop_
_entity.id
_entity.type
_entity.pdbx_description
1 polymer ?
#
loop_
_entity_poly.entity_id
_entity_poly.type
_entity_poly.pdbx_seq_one_letter_code
_entity_poly.pdbx_strand_id
1 'polypeptide(L)'
;MTVEQLALYLKEQGETVRSCLQQGKWKPSPVRKVMIPKPDGGERQLGIPTVLDRLAQQAIQQVLQEDWDTNFSPYSYGFRPKRSAHHALFQAKQYIRKGYDWIVDIDLSKFFDRVNHDRLMSTLAQYTNDKEALRLIRRFLTSGVMEEGVLSKSTVGTPQGGPLSPVLSNIVLDELDRELDRRGLRYVRYADDCRIFVKSYRAGQRVLESLTRFIEGQMKLKVNVEKSGVARPWEHSFLGYIFSKKGEFVISPKAIKKFKREVKQLTKKHGCSLMQRLTRLNMYLRGWQQYFSLVRPIYFRDFDKWIRRRLRCLMWFQWKTAKRRFKELVSRGASRRAAAQMAASSKKYWRMSCTPTLSRALSNSWFVDIGLQRLSLT
;
A
#
# COMPACT_ATOMS: atom_id res chain seq x y z
N MET A 1 -18.03 -11.32 -17.89
CA MET A 1 -17.89 -9.94 -18.41
C MET A 1 -16.58 -9.36 -17.89
N THR A 2 -15.79 -8.72 -18.75
CA THR A 2 -14.57 -7.99 -18.37
C THR A 2 -14.88 -6.50 -18.15
N VAL A 3 -13.91 -5.75 -17.64
CA VAL A 3 -14.07 -4.30 -17.41
C VAL A 3 -14.23 -3.55 -18.74
N GLU A 4 -13.54 -3.99 -19.79
CA GLU A 4 -13.60 -3.40 -21.12
C GLU A 4 -14.98 -3.56 -21.76
N GLN A 5 -15.70 -4.62 -21.44
CA GLN A 5 -17.06 -4.90 -21.94
C GLN A 5 -18.13 -4.11 -21.20
N LEU A 6 -17.82 -3.53 -20.03
CA LEU A 6 -18.81 -2.86 -19.19
C LEU A 6 -19.50 -1.68 -19.90
N ALA A 7 -18.71 -0.84 -20.60
CA ALA A 7 -19.26 0.35 -21.27
C ALA A 7 -20.28 -0.02 -22.37
N LEU A 8 -20.00 -1.07 -23.14
CA LEU A 8 -20.92 -1.57 -24.18
C LEU A 8 -22.17 -2.18 -23.54
N TYR A 9 -22.00 -3.03 -22.52
CA TYR A 9 -23.11 -3.63 -21.78
C TYR A 9 -24.04 -2.58 -21.18
N LEU A 10 -23.51 -1.49 -20.61
CA LEU A 10 -24.34 -0.42 -20.04
C LEU A 10 -25.07 0.43 -21.08
N LYS A 11 -24.59 0.51 -22.32
CA LYS A 11 -25.34 1.14 -23.41
C LYS A 11 -26.61 0.35 -23.75
N GLU A 12 -26.57 -0.97 -23.67
CA GLU A 12 -27.66 -1.85 -24.03
C GLU A 12 -28.61 -2.16 -22.84
N GLN A 13 -28.03 -2.38 -21.66
CA GLN A 13 -28.74 -2.87 -20.47
C GLN A 13 -28.72 -1.90 -19.29
N GLY A 14 -28.26 -0.67 -19.48
CA GLY A 14 -28.07 0.30 -18.39
C GLY A 14 -29.38 0.65 -17.67
N GLU A 15 -30.47 0.83 -18.38
CA GLU A 15 -31.79 1.11 -17.79
C GLU A 15 -32.33 -0.10 -16.98
N THR A 16 -32.07 -1.30 -17.45
CA THR A 16 -32.42 -2.53 -16.72
C THR A 16 -31.64 -2.63 -15.40
N VAL A 17 -30.32 -2.34 -15.45
CA VAL A 17 -29.46 -2.32 -14.26
C VAL A 17 -29.95 -1.26 -13.27
N ARG A 18 -30.24 -0.06 -13.76
CA ARG A 18 -30.72 1.07 -12.95
C ARG A 18 -32.07 0.74 -12.29
N SER A 19 -33.03 0.27 -13.06
CA SER A 19 -34.35 -0.11 -12.57
C SER A 19 -34.27 -1.22 -11.51
N CYS A 20 -33.42 -2.23 -11.75
CA CYS A 20 -33.19 -3.32 -10.80
C CYS A 20 -32.61 -2.84 -9.47
N LEU A 21 -31.70 -1.87 -9.50
CA LEU A 21 -31.11 -1.24 -8.30
C LEU A 21 -32.14 -0.39 -7.56
N GLN A 22 -32.88 0.48 -8.28
CA GLN A 22 -33.90 1.37 -7.72
C GLN A 22 -35.06 0.61 -7.09
N GLN A 23 -35.47 -0.53 -7.68
CA GLN A 23 -36.53 -1.39 -7.15
C GLN A 23 -36.05 -2.35 -6.04
N GLY A 24 -34.82 -2.24 -5.60
CA GLY A 24 -34.24 -3.12 -4.59
C GLY A 24 -34.20 -4.61 -5.02
N LYS A 25 -34.27 -4.91 -6.31
CA LYS A 25 -34.28 -6.28 -6.85
C LYS A 25 -32.88 -6.82 -7.11
N TRP A 26 -31.85 -6.02 -6.97
CA TRP A 26 -30.47 -6.45 -7.21
C TRP A 26 -30.07 -7.60 -6.29
N LYS A 27 -29.57 -8.68 -6.89
CA LYS A 27 -29.02 -9.85 -6.16
C LYS A 27 -27.54 -9.96 -6.43
N PRO A 28 -26.68 -9.58 -5.46
CA PRO A 28 -25.25 -9.71 -5.62
C PRO A 28 -24.82 -11.16 -5.86
N SER A 29 -23.85 -11.33 -6.75
CA SER A 29 -23.19 -12.61 -6.95
C SER A 29 -22.19 -12.90 -5.84
N PRO A 30 -21.91 -14.18 -5.52
CA PRO A 30 -20.83 -14.53 -4.62
C PRO A 30 -19.47 -13.99 -5.10
N VAL A 31 -18.63 -13.54 -4.18
CA VAL A 31 -17.30 -13.04 -4.52
C VAL A 31 -16.35 -14.21 -4.82
N ARG A 32 -15.48 -14.04 -5.81
CA ARG A 32 -14.44 -15.02 -6.13
C ARG A 32 -13.29 -14.92 -5.13
N LYS A 33 -13.00 -16.01 -4.44
CA LYS A 33 -11.86 -16.10 -3.51
C LYS A 33 -10.54 -16.10 -4.28
N VAL A 34 -9.59 -15.27 -3.84
CA VAL A 34 -8.21 -15.24 -4.33
C VAL A 34 -7.28 -15.10 -3.14
N MET A 35 -6.29 -16.00 -3.04
CA MET A 35 -5.27 -15.95 -2.00
C MET A 35 -4.06 -15.15 -2.50
N ILE A 36 -3.64 -14.14 -1.73
CA ILE A 36 -2.46 -13.33 -2.05
C ILE A 36 -1.41 -13.53 -0.94
N PRO A 37 -0.17 -13.92 -1.30
CA PRO A 37 0.88 -14.11 -0.32
C PRO A 37 1.27 -12.78 0.36
N LYS A 38 1.38 -12.79 1.68
CA LYS A 38 1.88 -11.66 2.47
C LYS A 38 3.40 -11.56 2.39
N PRO A 39 3.98 -10.34 2.48
CA PRO A 39 5.44 -10.15 2.46
C PRO A 39 6.19 -10.78 3.64
N ASP A 40 5.50 -11.00 4.74
CA ASP A 40 5.99 -11.53 6.02
C ASP A 40 5.64 -13.02 6.24
N GLY A 41 5.13 -13.68 5.20
CA GLY A 41 4.62 -15.04 5.26
C GLY A 41 3.11 -15.09 5.52
N GLY A 42 2.51 -16.25 5.25
CA GLY A 42 1.06 -16.44 5.29
C GLY A 42 0.35 -15.84 4.07
N GLU A 43 -0.97 -15.89 4.09
CA GLU A 43 -1.82 -15.51 2.97
C GLU A 43 -2.88 -14.49 3.40
N ARG A 44 -3.33 -13.68 2.45
CA ARG A 44 -4.48 -12.79 2.59
C ARG A 44 -5.54 -13.26 1.62
N GLN A 45 -6.73 -13.54 2.13
CA GLN A 45 -7.89 -13.84 1.32
C GLN A 45 -8.50 -12.55 0.78
N LEU A 46 -8.68 -12.47 -0.55
CA LEU A 46 -9.47 -11.43 -1.20
C LEU A 46 -10.74 -12.05 -1.77
N GLY A 47 -11.86 -11.33 -1.66
CA GLY A 47 -13.11 -11.63 -2.34
C GLY A 47 -13.30 -10.65 -3.50
N ILE A 48 -13.20 -11.11 -4.73
CA ILE A 48 -13.34 -10.27 -5.93
C ILE A 48 -14.79 -10.32 -6.41
N PRO A 49 -15.56 -9.22 -6.29
CA PRO A 49 -16.93 -9.15 -6.83
C PRO A 49 -16.93 -9.15 -8.35
N THR A 50 -18.08 -9.46 -8.95
CA THR A 50 -18.29 -9.31 -10.39
C THR A 50 -18.15 -7.85 -10.82
N VAL A 51 -18.00 -7.60 -12.12
CA VAL A 51 -17.85 -6.23 -12.64
C VAL A 51 -19.09 -5.39 -12.36
N LEU A 52 -20.29 -5.98 -12.51
CA LEU A 52 -21.56 -5.29 -12.22
C LEU A 52 -21.75 -5.05 -10.72
N ASP A 53 -21.37 -6.02 -9.87
CA ASP A 53 -21.44 -5.83 -8.42
C ASP A 53 -20.48 -4.75 -7.96
N ARG A 54 -19.27 -4.64 -8.58
CA ARG A 54 -18.35 -3.53 -8.30
C ARG A 54 -18.93 -2.18 -8.70
N LEU A 55 -19.66 -2.11 -9.83
CA LEU A 55 -20.34 -0.88 -10.24
C LEU A 55 -21.39 -0.47 -9.19
N ALA A 56 -22.26 -1.40 -8.79
CA ALA A 56 -23.30 -1.16 -7.79
C ALA A 56 -22.68 -0.77 -6.42
N GLN A 57 -21.65 -1.48 -5.99
CA GLN A 57 -20.93 -1.14 -4.75
C GLN A 57 -20.26 0.24 -4.83
N GLN A 58 -19.72 0.62 -6.00
CA GLN A 58 -19.11 1.93 -6.19
C GLN A 58 -20.13 3.05 -6.12
N ALA A 59 -21.32 2.87 -6.69
CA ALA A 59 -22.41 3.84 -6.60
C ALA A 59 -22.85 4.07 -5.13
N ILE A 60 -23.06 2.99 -4.37
CA ILE A 60 -23.38 3.08 -2.94
C ILE A 60 -22.23 3.75 -2.16
N GLN A 61 -20.98 3.36 -2.45
CA GLN A 61 -19.81 3.90 -1.79
C GLN A 61 -19.69 5.42 -1.97
N GLN A 62 -19.98 5.95 -3.16
CA GLN A 62 -19.92 7.40 -3.42
C GLN A 62 -20.92 8.17 -2.55
N VAL A 63 -22.17 7.71 -2.48
CA VAL A 63 -23.19 8.35 -1.64
C VAL A 63 -22.81 8.23 -0.16
N LEU A 64 -22.52 7.05 0.34
CA LEU A 64 -22.12 6.86 1.74
C LEU A 64 -20.88 7.67 2.11
N GLN A 65 -19.90 7.77 1.19
CA GLN A 65 -18.68 8.52 1.45
C GLN A 65 -18.94 10.01 1.59
N GLU A 66 -19.83 10.58 0.80
CA GLU A 66 -20.20 11.99 0.86
C GLU A 66 -20.92 12.32 2.18
N ASP A 67 -21.90 11.50 2.54
CA ASP A 67 -22.70 11.68 3.75
C ASP A 67 -21.89 11.48 5.05
N TRP A 68 -20.98 10.50 5.06
CA TRP A 68 -20.26 10.12 6.27
C TRP A 68 -18.94 10.85 6.48
N ASP A 69 -18.29 11.35 5.41
CA ASP A 69 -16.94 11.91 5.54
C ASP A 69 -16.87 13.11 6.48
N THR A 70 -17.93 13.89 6.56
CA THR A 70 -18.03 15.05 7.45
C THR A 70 -18.10 14.66 8.94
N ASN A 71 -18.59 13.46 9.23
CA ASN A 71 -18.79 12.96 10.59
C ASN A 71 -17.57 12.21 11.13
N PHE A 72 -16.67 11.74 10.25
CA PHE A 72 -15.47 11.04 10.69
C PHE A 72 -14.48 11.95 11.40
N SER A 73 -13.80 11.42 12.42
CA SER A 73 -12.76 12.14 13.12
C SER A 73 -11.72 12.78 12.18
N PRO A 74 -11.26 14.01 12.46
CA PRO A 74 -10.20 14.67 11.71
C PRO A 74 -8.86 13.90 11.74
N TYR A 75 -8.68 12.96 12.66
CA TYR A 75 -7.49 12.14 12.82
C TYR A 75 -7.57 10.78 12.12
N SER A 76 -8.65 10.50 11.40
CA SER A 76 -8.83 9.38 10.50
C SER A 76 -8.49 9.78 9.06
N TYR A 77 -7.55 9.07 8.41
CA TYR A 77 -6.98 9.47 7.12
C TYR A 77 -7.15 8.42 6.02
N GLY A 78 -7.31 7.14 6.36
CA GLY A 78 -7.39 6.06 5.38
C GLY A 78 -8.72 6.02 4.63
N PHE A 79 -8.66 5.81 3.31
CA PHE A 79 -9.84 5.65 2.43
C PHE A 79 -10.81 6.84 2.43
N ARG A 80 -10.34 8.03 2.71
CA ARG A 80 -11.15 9.25 2.73
C ARG A 80 -10.74 10.21 1.61
N PRO A 81 -11.70 10.94 0.99
CA PRO A 81 -11.40 11.95 -0.01
C PRO A 81 -10.52 13.07 0.58
N LYS A 82 -9.63 13.61 -0.24
CA LYS A 82 -8.71 14.71 0.15
C LYS A 82 -7.77 14.39 1.34
N ARG A 83 -7.74 13.15 1.82
CA ARG A 83 -6.84 12.65 2.87
C ARG A 83 -5.77 11.74 2.26
N SER A 84 -4.61 11.67 2.90
CA SER A 84 -3.49 10.86 2.41
C SER A 84 -2.65 10.28 3.54
N ALA A 85 -1.82 9.29 3.21
CA ALA A 85 -0.82 8.75 4.13
C ALA A 85 0.16 9.85 4.60
N HIS A 86 0.50 10.81 3.75
CA HIS A 86 1.36 11.92 4.12
C HIS A 86 0.70 12.84 5.17
N HIS A 87 -0.60 13.12 5.06
CA HIS A 87 -1.31 13.89 6.08
C HIS A 87 -1.26 13.19 7.45
N ALA A 88 -1.49 11.86 7.48
CA ALA A 88 -1.36 11.05 8.68
C ALA A 88 0.05 11.13 9.30
N LEU A 89 1.08 11.02 8.45
CA LEU A 89 2.48 11.11 8.87
C LEU A 89 2.84 12.50 9.41
N PHE A 90 2.35 13.57 8.79
CA PHE A 90 2.57 14.93 9.29
C PHE A 90 1.92 15.15 10.64
N GLN A 91 0.69 14.65 10.84
CA GLN A 91 0.02 14.72 12.14
C GLN A 91 0.79 13.94 13.22
N ALA A 92 1.25 12.74 12.91
CA ALA A 92 2.10 11.94 13.80
C ALA A 92 3.38 12.69 14.18
N LYS A 93 4.05 13.32 13.20
CA LYS A 93 5.25 14.14 13.42
C LYS A 93 4.98 15.32 14.37
N GLN A 94 3.81 15.96 14.24
CA GLN A 94 3.44 17.07 15.14
C GLN A 94 3.29 16.60 16.59
N TYR A 95 2.71 15.43 16.82
CA TYR A 95 2.59 14.86 18.17
C TYR A 95 3.97 14.54 18.77
N ILE A 96 4.85 13.91 18.00
CA ILE A 96 6.23 13.60 18.42
C ILE A 96 6.98 14.90 18.78
N ARG A 97 6.87 15.95 17.98
CA ARG A 97 7.49 17.25 18.26
C ARG A 97 6.94 17.94 19.51
N LYS A 98 5.71 17.63 19.91
CA LYS A 98 5.08 18.09 21.16
C LYS A 98 5.43 17.23 22.38
N GLY A 99 6.43 16.33 22.26
CA GLY A 99 6.91 15.48 23.35
C GLY A 99 6.07 14.23 23.64
N TYR A 100 5.25 13.78 22.68
CA TYR A 100 4.57 12.50 22.79
C TYR A 100 5.50 11.40 22.23
N ASP A 101 6.44 10.98 23.05
CA ASP A 101 7.58 10.12 22.66
C ASP A 101 7.30 8.62 22.74
N TRP A 102 6.08 8.24 23.03
CA TRP A 102 5.65 6.85 23.11
C TRP A 102 4.44 6.65 22.20
N ILE A 103 4.43 5.54 21.50
CA ILE A 103 3.33 5.14 20.61
C ILE A 103 2.71 3.86 21.15
N VAL A 104 1.39 3.86 21.27
CA VAL A 104 0.59 2.66 21.42
C VAL A 104 0.15 2.24 20.01
N ASP A 105 0.66 1.10 19.55
CA ASP A 105 0.32 0.50 18.27
C ASP A 105 -0.77 -0.56 18.49
N ILE A 106 -1.92 -0.42 17.84
CA ILE A 106 -3.03 -1.36 17.93
C ILE A 106 -3.29 -1.98 16.57
N ASP A 107 -3.05 -3.27 16.46
CA ASP A 107 -3.34 -4.10 15.27
C ASP A 107 -4.59 -4.97 15.55
N LEU A 108 -5.55 -4.90 14.64
CA LEU A 108 -6.78 -5.68 14.75
C LEU A 108 -6.64 -7.03 14.03
N SER A 109 -6.87 -8.12 14.77
CA SER A 109 -6.74 -9.47 14.22
C SER A 109 -7.86 -9.78 13.24
N LYS A 110 -7.50 -9.94 11.95
CA LYS A 110 -8.45 -10.27 10.88
C LYS A 110 -9.69 -9.37 10.90
N PHE A 111 -9.48 -8.05 10.98
CA PHE A 111 -10.54 -7.06 11.13
C PHE A 111 -11.69 -7.27 10.14
N PHE A 112 -11.41 -7.32 8.84
CA PHE A 112 -12.44 -7.49 7.81
C PHE A 112 -13.24 -8.79 7.94
N ASP A 113 -12.62 -9.86 8.45
CA ASP A 113 -13.27 -11.17 8.61
C ASP A 113 -14.14 -11.25 9.88
N ARG A 114 -14.08 -10.23 10.75
CA ARG A 114 -14.74 -10.23 12.07
C ARG A 114 -15.81 -9.15 12.23
N VAL A 115 -16.05 -8.32 11.22
CA VAL A 115 -17.10 -7.30 11.26
C VAL A 115 -18.45 -7.97 11.44
N ASN A 116 -19.16 -7.66 12.52
CA ASN A 116 -20.51 -8.13 12.76
C ASN A 116 -21.49 -7.37 11.86
N HIS A 117 -22.22 -8.10 11.01
CA HIS A 117 -23.15 -7.52 10.05
C HIS A 117 -24.31 -6.78 10.72
N ASP A 118 -24.90 -7.35 11.77
CA ASP A 118 -26.08 -6.74 12.42
C ASP A 118 -25.70 -5.44 13.10
N ARG A 119 -24.53 -5.40 13.75
CA ARG A 119 -23.99 -4.20 14.38
C ARG A 119 -23.69 -3.10 13.37
N LEU A 120 -23.02 -3.46 12.25
CA LEU A 120 -22.79 -2.52 11.17
C LEU A 120 -24.10 -1.99 10.57
N MET A 121 -25.09 -2.86 10.33
CA MET A 121 -26.39 -2.46 9.80
C MET A 121 -27.15 -1.57 10.80
N SER A 122 -27.07 -1.85 12.09
CA SER A 122 -27.66 -0.99 13.12
C SER A 122 -27.03 0.40 13.12
N THR A 123 -25.69 0.49 12.98
CA THR A 123 -25.00 1.76 12.87
C THR A 123 -25.43 2.53 11.62
N LEU A 124 -25.50 1.87 10.47
CA LEU A 124 -25.96 2.49 9.23
C LEU A 124 -27.40 3.01 9.34
N ALA A 125 -28.30 2.24 9.96
CA ALA A 125 -29.72 2.61 10.13
C ALA A 125 -29.93 3.83 11.05
N GLN A 126 -28.95 4.23 11.87
CA GLN A 126 -29.01 5.46 12.64
C GLN A 126 -28.83 6.73 11.78
N TYR A 127 -28.23 6.61 10.60
CA TYR A 127 -27.88 7.73 9.73
C TYR A 127 -28.68 7.81 8.43
N THR A 128 -29.32 6.73 8.03
CA THR A 128 -30.14 6.71 6.83
C THR A 128 -31.45 5.95 7.04
N ASN A 129 -32.55 6.51 6.56
CA ASN A 129 -33.85 5.86 6.55
C ASN A 129 -34.13 5.10 5.25
N ASP A 130 -33.19 5.07 4.31
CA ASP A 130 -33.34 4.35 3.03
C ASP A 130 -33.21 2.84 3.25
N LYS A 131 -34.39 2.21 3.41
CA LYS A 131 -34.49 0.77 3.65
C LYS A 131 -33.98 -0.07 2.48
N GLU A 132 -34.12 0.42 1.25
CA GLU A 132 -33.65 -0.31 0.07
C GLU A 132 -32.12 -0.29 -0.05
N ALA A 133 -31.49 0.85 0.22
CA ALA A 133 -30.03 0.95 0.31
C ALA A 133 -29.49 0.03 1.42
N LEU A 134 -30.10 0.06 2.60
CA LEU A 134 -29.71 -0.83 3.71
C LEU A 134 -29.85 -2.31 3.35
N ARG A 135 -30.96 -2.70 2.72
CA ARG A 135 -31.18 -4.09 2.24
C ARG A 135 -30.12 -4.49 1.22
N LEU A 136 -29.77 -3.59 0.30
CA LEU A 136 -28.77 -3.86 -0.72
C LEU A 136 -27.37 -4.01 -0.11
N ILE A 137 -26.99 -3.15 0.83
CA ILE A 137 -25.73 -3.29 1.57
C ILE A 137 -25.69 -4.64 2.29
N ARG A 138 -26.75 -5.02 2.98
CA ARG A 138 -26.82 -6.32 3.65
C ARG A 138 -26.67 -7.49 2.68
N ARG A 139 -27.29 -7.42 1.51
CA ARG A 139 -27.12 -8.45 0.48
C ARG A 139 -25.65 -8.55 0.01
N PHE A 140 -24.94 -7.44 -0.14
CA PHE A 140 -23.49 -7.47 -0.45
C PHE A 140 -22.67 -8.11 0.67
N LEU A 141 -22.98 -7.84 1.92
CA LEU A 141 -22.31 -8.45 3.06
C LEU A 141 -22.53 -9.98 3.13
N THR A 142 -23.74 -10.43 2.77
CA THR A 142 -24.16 -11.84 2.86
C THR A 142 -24.05 -12.62 1.55
N SER A 143 -23.53 -12.02 0.46
CA SER A 143 -23.47 -12.63 -0.88
C SER A 143 -22.66 -13.94 -0.95
N GLY A 144 -21.84 -14.19 0.08
CA GLY A 144 -21.02 -15.40 0.16
C GLY A 144 -19.74 -15.35 -0.67
N VAL A 145 -18.97 -16.41 -0.54
CA VAL A 145 -17.67 -16.58 -1.18
C VAL A 145 -17.71 -17.84 -2.04
N MET A 146 -17.27 -17.72 -3.28
CA MET A 146 -17.12 -18.82 -4.22
C MET A 146 -15.66 -19.28 -4.25
N GLU A 147 -15.42 -20.54 -3.91
CA GLU A 147 -14.11 -21.21 -3.97
C GLU A 147 -14.26 -22.51 -4.75
N GLU A 148 -13.55 -22.66 -5.86
CA GLU A 148 -13.54 -23.88 -6.70
C GLU A 148 -14.93 -24.46 -7.02
N GLY A 149 -15.92 -23.57 -7.23
CA GLY A 149 -17.32 -23.98 -7.51
C GLY A 149 -18.18 -24.25 -6.28
N VAL A 150 -17.62 -24.18 -5.06
CA VAL A 150 -18.37 -24.34 -3.81
C VAL A 150 -18.74 -22.97 -3.25
N LEU A 151 -20.03 -22.78 -2.95
CA LEU A 151 -20.56 -21.55 -2.33
C LEU A 151 -20.52 -21.67 -0.80
N SER A 152 -19.77 -20.79 -0.14
CA SER A 152 -19.81 -20.61 1.31
C SER A 152 -20.60 -19.36 1.66
N LYS A 153 -21.61 -19.48 2.51
CA LYS A 153 -22.34 -18.32 3.04
C LYS A 153 -21.47 -17.52 4.00
N SER A 154 -21.51 -16.20 3.89
CA SER A 154 -20.83 -15.31 4.85
C SER A 154 -21.85 -14.80 5.86
N THR A 155 -21.66 -15.12 7.13
CA THR A 155 -22.49 -14.61 8.25
C THR A 155 -21.78 -13.50 9.02
N VAL A 156 -20.47 -13.38 8.85
CA VAL A 156 -19.58 -12.39 9.52
C VAL A 156 -18.54 -11.93 8.52
N GLY A 157 -18.10 -10.70 8.64
CA GLY A 157 -17.01 -10.13 7.83
C GLY A 157 -17.49 -9.37 6.59
N THR A 158 -16.58 -8.49 6.13
CA THR A 158 -16.77 -7.78 4.85
C THR A 158 -15.77 -8.34 3.84
N PRO A 159 -16.18 -8.72 2.64
CA PRO A 159 -15.26 -9.22 1.62
C PRO A 159 -14.15 -8.19 1.34
N GLN A 160 -12.88 -8.59 1.52
CA GLN A 160 -11.76 -7.72 1.16
C GLN A 160 -11.61 -7.67 -0.36
N GLY A 161 -11.78 -6.49 -0.99
CA GLY A 161 -11.54 -6.29 -2.43
C GLY A 161 -12.70 -5.65 -3.20
N GLY A 162 -13.84 -5.43 -2.57
CA GLY A 162 -14.95 -4.65 -3.13
C GLY A 162 -14.80 -3.14 -2.82
N PRO A 163 -15.34 -2.25 -3.67
CA PRO A 163 -15.31 -0.79 -3.44
C PRO A 163 -16.00 -0.33 -2.16
N LEU A 164 -17.01 -1.06 -1.71
CA LEU A 164 -17.81 -0.71 -0.52
C LEU A 164 -17.06 -0.98 0.79
N SER A 165 -16.20 -1.99 0.84
CA SER A 165 -15.54 -2.42 2.08
C SER A 165 -14.72 -1.32 2.80
N PRO A 166 -13.99 -0.41 2.12
CA PRO A 166 -13.24 0.65 2.78
C PRO A 166 -14.10 1.63 3.57
N VAL A 167 -15.25 2.08 3.01
CA VAL A 167 -16.14 3.00 3.71
C VAL A 167 -16.84 2.32 4.88
N LEU A 168 -17.30 1.08 4.70
CA LEU A 168 -17.89 0.30 5.79
C LEU A 168 -16.88 0.05 6.92
N SER A 169 -15.61 -0.17 6.60
CA SER A 169 -14.53 -0.28 7.58
C SER A 169 -14.37 1.00 8.40
N ASN A 170 -14.41 2.16 7.75
CA ASN A 170 -14.33 3.43 8.45
C ASN A 170 -15.54 3.67 9.35
N ILE A 171 -16.74 3.28 8.92
CA ILE A 171 -17.98 3.38 9.72
C ILE A 171 -17.87 2.52 10.99
N VAL A 172 -17.37 1.28 10.90
CA VAL A 172 -17.15 0.43 12.09
C VAL A 172 -16.09 1.02 13.00
N LEU A 173 -14.99 1.55 12.44
CA LEU A 173 -13.88 2.09 13.23
C LEU A 173 -14.13 3.51 13.75
N ASP A 174 -15.18 4.19 13.32
CA ASP A 174 -15.60 5.48 13.85
C ASP A 174 -15.98 5.38 15.34
N GLU A 175 -16.48 4.23 15.78
CA GLU A 175 -16.73 3.97 17.20
C GLU A 175 -15.44 4.03 18.04
N LEU A 176 -14.34 3.50 17.50
CA LEU A 176 -13.03 3.62 18.13
C LEU A 176 -12.53 5.07 18.10
N ASP A 177 -12.69 5.75 16.97
CA ASP A 177 -12.27 7.15 16.83
C ASP A 177 -13.00 8.03 17.85
N ARG A 178 -14.31 7.89 17.98
CA ARG A 178 -15.13 8.63 18.98
C ARG A 178 -14.70 8.35 20.41
N GLU A 179 -14.37 7.11 20.73
CA GLU A 179 -13.87 6.77 22.06
C GLU A 179 -12.49 7.38 22.34
N LEU A 180 -11.60 7.42 21.34
CA LEU A 180 -10.30 8.09 21.44
C LEU A 180 -10.46 9.61 21.61
N ASP A 181 -11.37 10.23 20.85
CA ASP A 181 -11.69 11.66 20.95
C ASP A 181 -12.33 12.00 22.31
N ARG A 182 -13.29 11.18 22.80
CA ARG A 182 -13.93 11.34 24.12
C ARG A 182 -12.90 11.31 25.26
N ARG A 183 -11.85 10.46 25.15
CA ARG A 183 -10.75 10.38 26.10
C ARG A 183 -9.71 11.49 25.94
N GLY A 184 -9.81 12.33 24.93
CA GLY A 184 -8.84 13.39 24.62
C GLY A 184 -7.47 12.86 24.20
N LEU A 185 -7.41 11.62 23.70
CA LEU A 185 -6.17 10.97 23.27
C LEU A 185 -5.67 11.55 21.96
N ARG A 186 -4.36 11.61 21.81
CA ARG A 186 -3.70 12.03 20.57
C ARG A 186 -3.46 10.80 19.72
N TYR A 187 -4.08 10.71 18.55
CA TYR A 187 -3.95 9.53 17.69
C TYR A 187 -3.95 9.89 16.22
N VAL A 188 -3.59 8.90 15.41
CA VAL A 188 -3.67 8.92 13.97
C VAL A 188 -4.11 7.54 13.51
N ARG A 189 -5.21 7.47 12.76
CA ARG A 189 -5.68 6.22 12.18
C ARG A 189 -5.60 6.27 10.65
N TYR A 190 -5.05 5.23 10.05
CA TYR A 190 -5.06 5.02 8.61
C TYR A 190 -5.62 3.63 8.31
N ALA A 191 -6.90 3.55 7.92
CA ALA A 191 -7.67 2.30 7.85
C ALA A 191 -7.70 1.58 9.21
N ASP A 192 -7.23 0.33 9.26
CA ASP A 192 -7.10 -0.49 10.46
C ASP A 192 -5.80 -0.25 11.27
N ASP A 193 -4.85 0.52 10.74
CA ASP A 193 -3.60 0.88 11.42
C ASP A 193 -3.82 2.13 12.31
N CYS A 194 -3.95 1.92 13.61
CA CYS A 194 -4.23 2.98 14.59
C CYS A 194 -3.07 3.18 15.56
N ARG A 195 -2.60 4.42 15.68
CA ARG A 195 -1.52 4.81 16.56
C ARG A 195 -1.91 5.90 17.50
N ILE A 196 -1.74 5.64 18.81
CA ILE A 196 -2.01 6.59 19.87
C ILE A 196 -0.69 7.09 20.45
N PHE A 197 -0.57 8.38 20.64
CA PHE A 197 0.65 9.05 21.08
C PHE A 197 0.51 9.47 22.55
N VAL A 198 1.46 9.05 23.38
CA VAL A 198 1.47 9.31 24.83
C VAL A 198 2.83 9.81 25.30
N LYS A 199 2.89 10.42 26.49
CA LYS A 199 4.13 11.01 27.01
C LYS A 199 5.01 10.03 27.80
N SER A 200 4.46 8.90 28.26
CA SER A 200 5.24 7.93 29.04
C SER A 200 4.86 6.49 28.70
N TYR A 201 5.78 5.56 28.90
CA TYR A 201 5.55 4.13 28.74
C TYR A 201 4.39 3.62 29.60
N ARG A 202 4.36 4.03 30.87
CA ARG A 202 3.29 3.65 31.82
C ARG A 202 1.90 4.14 31.37
N ALA A 203 1.83 5.37 30.81
CA ALA A 203 0.58 5.85 30.23
C ALA A 203 0.19 5.01 29.00
N GLY A 204 1.16 4.63 28.17
CA GLY A 204 0.94 3.76 27.01
C GLY A 204 0.37 2.40 27.40
N GLN A 205 0.92 1.75 28.41
CA GLN A 205 0.43 0.46 28.88
C GLN A 205 -1.03 0.55 29.35
N ARG A 206 -1.36 1.56 30.16
CA ARG A 206 -2.75 1.79 30.61
C ARG A 206 -3.72 2.03 29.44
N VAL A 207 -3.27 2.82 28.45
CA VAL A 207 -4.07 3.07 27.23
C VAL A 207 -4.28 1.78 26.45
N LEU A 208 -3.23 0.99 26.22
CA LEU A 208 -3.30 -0.29 25.52
C LEU A 208 -4.30 -1.24 26.19
N GLU A 209 -4.17 -1.46 27.51
CA GLU A 209 -5.06 -2.34 28.25
C GLU A 209 -6.52 -1.88 28.22
N SER A 210 -6.75 -0.58 28.42
CA SER A 210 -8.11 -0.04 28.46
C SER A 210 -8.79 -0.04 27.09
N LEU A 211 -8.04 0.20 26.01
CA LEU A 211 -8.55 0.13 24.65
C LEU A 211 -8.75 -1.31 24.19
N THR A 212 -7.88 -2.24 24.59
CA THR A 212 -8.10 -3.68 24.32
C THR A 212 -9.42 -4.13 24.93
N ARG A 213 -9.70 -3.77 26.19
CA ARG A 213 -10.99 -4.08 26.81
C ARG A 213 -12.18 -3.45 26.10
N PHE A 214 -12.05 -2.21 25.61
CA PHE A 214 -13.09 -1.54 24.85
C PHE A 214 -13.32 -2.25 23.49
N ILE A 215 -12.26 -2.51 22.73
CA ILE A 215 -12.34 -3.14 21.42
C ILE A 215 -12.94 -4.55 21.53
N GLU A 216 -12.49 -5.35 22.47
CA GLU A 216 -12.97 -6.73 22.63
C GLU A 216 -14.33 -6.81 23.31
N GLY A 217 -14.56 -5.98 24.33
CA GLY A 217 -15.79 -5.94 25.11
C GLY A 217 -16.96 -5.29 24.38
N GLN A 218 -16.75 -4.07 23.86
CA GLN A 218 -17.82 -3.29 23.24
C GLN A 218 -17.88 -3.47 21.72
N MET A 219 -16.78 -3.28 21.00
CA MET A 219 -16.79 -3.41 19.53
C MET A 219 -16.86 -4.86 19.04
N LYS A 220 -16.62 -5.86 19.92
CA LYS A 220 -16.60 -7.30 19.57
C LYS A 220 -15.58 -7.64 18.49
N LEU A 221 -14.52 -6.85 18.38
CA LEU A 221 -13.35 -7.10 17.53
C LEU A 221 -12.25 -7.73 18.39
N LYS A 222 -11.20 -8.26 17.76
CA LYS A 222 -10.08 -8.89 18.46
C LYS A 222 -8.78 -8.15 18.21
N VAL A 223 -8.06 -7.80 19.26
CA VAL A 223 -6.73 -7.21 19.18
C VAL A 223 -5.69 -8.30 18.94
N ASN A 224 -4.75 -8.02 18.06
CA ASN A 224 -3.60 -8.89 17.82
C ASN A 224 -2.50 -8.58 18.85
N VAL A 225 -2.43 -9.33 19.92
CA VAL A 225 -1.51 -9.12 21.04
C VAL A 225 -0.04 -9.15 20.61
N GLU A 226 0.32 -10.01 19.65
CA GLU A 226 1.71 -10.14 19.17
C GLU A 226 2.21 -8.92 18.39
N LYS A 227 1.29 -8.18 17.75
CA LYS A 227 1.60 -7.00 16.94
C LYS A 227 1.26 -5.69 17.60
N SER A 228 0.46 -5.74 18.65
CA SER A 228 0.09 -4.55 19.42
C SER A 228 1.06 -4.34 20.59
N GLY A 229 1.37 -3.08 20.89
CA GLY A 229 2.31 -2.81 21.96
C GLY A 229 2.63 -1.33 22.13
N VAL A 230 3.48 -1.05 23.12
CA VAL A 230 3.96 0.29 23.41
C VAL A 230 5.44 0.38 23.04
N ALA A 231 5.79 1.29 22.17
CA ALA A 231 7.16 1.44 21.66
C ALA A 231 7.52 2.91 21.39
N ARG A 232 8.79 3.15 21.11
CA ARG A 232 9.23 4.47 20.66
C ARG A 232 8.94 4.67 19.17
N PRO A 233 8.75 5.92 18.71
CA PRO A 233 8.45 6.23 17.30
C PRO A 233 9.51 5.72 16.29
N TRP A 234 10.75 5.53 16.74
CA TRP A 234 11.85 5.04 15.92
C TRP A 234 12.00 3.51 15.88
N GLU A 235 11.24 2.80 16.69
CA GLU A 235 11.27 1.33 16.75
C GLU A 235 10.23 0.70 15.82
N HIS A 236 9.12 1.38 15.59
CA HIS A 236 8.03 0.88 14.77
C HIS A 236 7.83 1.69 13.48
N SER A 237 7.59 0.98 12.37
CA SER A 237 7.29 1.62 11.09
C SER A 237 5.82 1.95 10.95
N PHE A 238 5.50 3.15 10.49
CA PHE A 238 4.15 3.60 10.16
C PHE A 238 4.08 3.99 8.69
N LEU A 239 3.18 3.39 7.94
CA LEU A 239 2.97 3.66 6.51
C LEU A 239 4.28 3.65 5.70
N GLY A 240 5.18 2.71 6.02
CA GLY A 240 6.48 2.58 5.34
C GLY A 240 7.58 3.52 5.82
N TYR A 241 7.29 4.41 6.76
CA TYR A 241 8.26 5.32 7.38
C TYR A 241 8.58 4.92 8.82
N ILE A 242 9.68 5.44 9.33
CA ILE A 242 10.05 5.46 10.75
C ILE A 242 10.38 6.91 11.10
N PHE A 243 10.13 7.32 12.32
CA PHE A 243 10.60 8.59 12.83
C PHE A 243 12.00 8.43 13.44
N SER A 244 12.92 9.32 13.12
CA SER A 244 14.20 9.39 13.85
C SER A 244 13.98 9.92 15.26
N LYS A 245 14.99 9.79 16.14
CA LYS A 245 14.97 10.43 17.48
C LYS A 245 14.77 11.95 17.43
N LYS A 246 15.10 12.60 16.31
CA LYS A 246 14.86 14.02 16.06
C LYS A 246 13.49 14.31 15.41
N GLY A 247 12.62 13.31 15.29
CA GLY A 247 11.30 13.44 14.65
C GLY A 247 11.34 13.63 13.14
N GLU A 248 12.44 13.24 12.47
CA GLU A 248 12.52 13.31 11.00
C GLU A 248 12.07 12.01 10.36
N PHE A 249 11.57 12.11 9.13
CA PHE A 249 11.14 10.94 8.37
C PHE A 249 12.34 10.15 7.85
N VAL A 250 12.30 8.84 8.05
CA VAL A 250 13.27 7.87 7.53
C VAL A 250 12.49 6.73 6.88
N ILE A 251 13.01 6.18 5.78
CA ILE A 251 12.38 5.03 5.11
C ILE A 251 12.57 3.79 5.97
N SER A 252 11.50 3.03 6.20
CA SER A 252 11.59 1.82 7.01
C SER A 252 12.45 0.74 6.35
N PRO A 253 13.18 -0.08 7.11
CA PRO A 253 13.99 -1.18 6.58
C PRO A 253 13.17 -2.17 5.73
N LYS A 254 11.92 -2.41 6.10
CA LYS A 254 10.97 -3.25 5.34
C LYS A 254 10.68 -2.65 3.97
N ALA A 255 10.45 -1.33 3.89
CA ALA A 255 10.23 -0.61 2.63
C ALA A 255 11.48 -0.62 1.74
N ILE A 256 12.68 -0.42 2.31
CA ILE A 256 13.96 -0.53 1.59
C ILE A 256 14.17 -1.94 1.05
N LYS A 257 13.89 -2.98 1.84
CA LYS A 257 13.99 -4.38 1.39
C LYS A 257 13.05 -4.66 0.22
N LYS A 258 11.80 -4.16 0.29
CA LYS A 258 10.82 -4.27 -0.81
C LYS A 258 11.31 -3.55 -2.06
N PHE A 259 11.76 -2.30 -1.93
CA PHE A 259 12.35 -1.52 -3.04
C PHE A 259 13.48 -2.27 -3.74
N LYS A 260 14.47 -2.75 -2.96
CA LYS A 260 15.60 -3.50 -3.52
C LYS A 260 15.17 -4.78 -4.23
N ARG A 261 14.15 -5.46 -3.73
CA ARG A 261 13.58 -6.66 -4.37
C ARG A 261 12.96 -6.33 -5.72
N GLU A 262 12.12 -5.29 -5.79
CA GLU A 262 11.45 -4.88 -7.02
C GLU A 262 12.45 -4.38 -8.08
N VAL A 263 13.40 -3.52 -7.70
CA VAL A 263 14.47 -3.08 -8.62
C VAL A 263 15.30 -4.27 -9.10
N LYS A 264 15.58 -5.28 -8.25
CA LYS A 264 16.24 -6.52 -8.67
C LYS A 264 15.43 -7.26 -9.73
N GLN A 265 14.11 -7.34 -9.58
CA GLN A 265 13.24 -8.00 -10.56
C GLN A 265 13.20 -7.24 -11.89
N LEU A 266 13.01 -5.92 -11.85
CA LEU A 266 12.98 -5.06 -13.03
C LEU A 266 14.32 -5.04 -13.79
N THR A 267 15.43 -5.32 -13.12
CA THR A 267 16.78 -5.37 -13.69
C THR A 267 17.33 -6.79 -13.82
N LYS A 268 16.48 -7.83 -13.98
CA LYS A 268 16.91 -9.22 -14.26
C LYS A 268 17.64 -9.29 -15.60
N LYS A 269 18.55 -10.28 -15.74
CA LYS A 269 19.44 -10.41 -16.91
C LYS A 269 18.72 -10.81 -18.20
N HIS A 270 17.61 -11.52 -18.12
CA HIS A 270 16.85 -12.07 -19.26
C HIS A 270 15.49 -11.39 -19.43
N GLY A 271 14.91 -11.42 -20.62
CA GLY A 271 13.50 -11.15 -20.87
C GLY A 271 13.16 -9.96 -21.77
N CYS A 272 13.80 -8.79 -21.68
CA CYS A 272 13.43 -7.64 -22.51
C CYS A 272 14.59 -6.69 -22.78
N SER A 273 14.40 -5.75 -23.74
CA SER A 273 15.40 -4.74 -24.11
C SER A 273 15.74 -3.79 -22.97
N LEU A 274 16.87 -3.09 -23.06
CA LEU A 274 17.25 -2.07 -22.06
C LEU A 274 16.20 -0.96 -21.97
N MET A 275 15.68 -0.48 -23.09
CA MET A 275 14.68 0.60 -23.12
C MET A 275 13.38 0.20 -22.45
N GLN A 276 12.85 -0.98 -22.74
CA GLN A 276 11.66 -1.50 -22.07
C GLN A 276 11.85 -1.63 -20.55
N ARG A 277 13.05 -2.02 -20.12
CA ARG A 277 13.39 -2.08 -18.68
C ARG A 277 13.43 -0.70 -18.06
N LEU A 278 14.06 0.27 -18.73
CA LEU A 278 14.12 1.65 -18.25
C LEU A 278 12.73 2.25 -18.10
N THR A 279 11.84 2.03 -19.06
CA THR A 279 10.45 2.50 -18.97
C THR A 279 9.75 1.95 -17.71
N ARG A 280 9.80 0.61 -17.51
CA ARG A 280 9.21 -0.03 -16.32
C ARG A 280 9.88 0.40 -15.02
N LEU A 281 11.20 0.50 -15.03
CA LEU A 281 11.98 0.96 -13.87
C LEU A 281 11.62 2.39 -13.52
N ASN A 282 11.58 3.30 -14.48
CA ASN A 282 11.24 4.71 -14.26
C ASN A 282 9.82 4.89 -13.73
N MET A 283 8.83 4.14 -14.22
CA MET A 283 7.47 4.14 -13.65
C MET A 283 7.50 3.78 -12.17
N TYR A 284 8.22 2.72 -11.82
CA TYR A 284 8.35 2.30 -10.43
C TYR A 284 9.10 3.33 -9.58
N LEU A 285 10.20 3.88 -10.08
CA LEU A 285 11.01 4.88 -9.37
C LEU A 285 10.24 6.17 -9.11
N ARG A 286 9.44 6.65 -10.09
CA ARG A 286 8.58 7.85 -9.91
C ARG A 286 7.58 7.68 -8.79
N GLY A 287 6.79 6.60 -8.83
CA GLY A 287 5.80 6.33 -7.78
C GLY A 287 6.45 6.17 -6.41
N TRP A 288 7.60 5.49 -6.35
CA TRP A 288 8.33 5.29 -5.10
C TRP A 288 8.91 6.60 -4.56
N GLN A 289 9.51 7.44 -5.40
CA GLN A 289 10.04 8.76 -5.05
C GLN A 289 8.93 9.70 -4.54
N GLN A 290 7.80 9.74 -5.25
CA GLN A 290 6.65 10.55 -4.87
C GLN A 290 6.11 10.14 -3.50
N TYR A 291 6.00 8.84 -3.23
CA TYR A 291 5.54 8.34 -1.93
C TYR A 291 6.54 8.66 -0.82
N PHE A 292 7.85 8.47 -1.04
CA PHE A 292 8.90 8.74 -0.06
C PHE A 292 9.49 10.16 -0.12
N SER A 293 8.79 11.11 -0.72
CA SER A 293 9.21 12.51 -0.85
C SER A 293 9.41 13.25 0.48
N LEU A 294 8.85 12.75 1.59
CA LEU A 294 9.05 13.33 2.94
C LEU A 294 10.46 13.12 3.50
N VAL A 295 11.23 12.22 2.90
CA VAL A 295 12.62 11.95 3.30
C VAL A 295 13.58 12.89 2.55
N ARG A 296 14.62 13.36 3.22
CA ARG A 296 15.60 14.26 2.60
C ARG A 296 16.23 13.62 1.35
N PRO A 297 16.38 14.34 0.23
CA PRO A 297 16.90 13.82 -1.04
C PRO A 297 18.28 13.16 -0.94
N ILE A 298 19.10 13.58 0.02
CA ILE A 298 20.44 13.01 0.26
C ILE A 298 20.42 11.50 0.48
N TYR A 299 19.36 10.97 1.13
CA TYR A 299 19.20 9.53 1.38
C TYR A 299 18.98 8.71 0.11
N PHE A 300 18.56 9.33 -0.99
CA PHE A 300 18.35 8.64 -2.27
C PHE A 300 19.63 8.46 -3.08
N ARG A 301 20.73 9.17 -2.78
CA ARG A 301 22.00 9.08 -3.51
C ARG A 301 22.56 7.66 -3.57
N ASP A 302 22.45 6.91 -2.49
CA ASP A 302 22.96 5.55 -2.44
C ASP A 302 22.09 4.56 -3.23
N PHE A 303 20.78 4.82 -3.29
CA PHE A 303 19.89 4.05 -4.19
C PHE A 303 20.23 4.32 -5.64
N ASP A 304 20.46 5.57 -6.04
CA ASP A 304 20.87 5.94 -7.40
C ASP A 304 22.20 5.28 -7.79
N LYS A 305 23.21 5.29 -6.90
CA LYS A 305 24.49 4.59 -7.11
C LYS A 305 24.26 3.08 -7.30
N TRP A 306 23.43 2.49 -6.47
CA TRP A 306 23.14 1.06 -6.51
C TRP A 306 22.37 0.68 -7.77
N ILE A 307 21.38 1.46 -8.20
CA ILE A 307 20.62 1.25 -9.44
C ILE A 307 21.57 1.30 -10.65
N ARG A 308 22.41 2.33 -10.76
CA ARG A 308 23.39 2.44 -11.84
C ARG A 308 24.36 1.27 -11.85
N ARG A 309 24.83 0.82 -10.70
CA ARG A 309 25.66 -0.38 -10.59
C ARG A 309 24.95 -1.64 -11.15
N ARG A 310 23.69 -1.80 -10.85
CA ARG A 310 22.89 -2.91 -11.37
C ARG A 310 22.72 -2.85 -12.88
N LEU A 311 22.47 -1.67 -13.41
CA LEU A 311 22.37 -1.46 -14.85
C LEU A 311 23.70 -1.68 -15.56
N ARG A 312 24.83 -1.25 -15.00
CA ARG A 312 26.18 -1.60 -15.49
C ARG A 312 26.40 -3.12 -15.52
N CYS A 313 26.00 -3.80 -14.47
CA CYS A 313 26.05 -5.26 -14.39
C CYS A 313 25.21 -5.93 -15.48
N LEU A 314 24.02 -5.40 -15.76
CA LEU A 314 23.15 -5.85 -16.84
C LEU A 314 23.79 -5.63 -18.21
N MET A 315 24.30 -4.43 -18.48
CA MET A 315 24.96 -4.09 -19.76
C MET A 315 26.19 -4.98 -19.97
N TRP A 316 27.01 -5.17 -18.94
CA TRP A 316 28.16 -6.06 -19.02
C TRP A 316 27.77 -7.51 -19.32
N PHE A 317 26.66 -7.97 -18.79
CA PHE A 317 26.11 -9.30 -19.13
C PHE A 317 25.63 -9.37 -20.58
N GLN A 318 24.96 -8.32 -21.08
CA GLN A 318 24.46 -8.26 -22.47
C GLN A 318 25.58 -8.21 -23.51
N TRP A 319 26.74 -7.67 -23.17
CA TRP A 319 27.94 -7.69 -24.01
C TRP A 319 28.64 -9.05 -23.87
N LYS A 320 28.02 -10.08 -24.38
CA LYS A 320 28.39 -11.50 -24.18
C LYS A 320 29.84 -11.85 -24.46
N THR A 321 30.42 -11.34 -25.56
CA THR A 321 31.76 -11.69 -26.06
C THR A 321 32.81 -10.63 -25.71
N ALA A 322 34.07 -11.04 -25.56
CA ALA A 322 35.19 -10.14 -25.33
C ALA A 322 35.31 -9.09 -26.46
N LYS A 323 35.12 -9.49 -27.73
CA LYS A 323 35.11 -8.58 -28.88
C LYS A 323 34.05 -7.49 -28.75
N ARG A 324 32.82 -7.86 -28.37
CA ARG A 324 31.74 -6.88 -28.16
C ARG A 324 32.02 -5.98 -26.96
N ARG A 325 32.49 -6.52 -25.84
CA ARG A 325 32.86 -5.72 -24.65
C ARG A 325 33.91 -4.67 -24.98
N PHE A 326 34.96 -5.08 -25.73
CA PHE A 326 35.99 -4.17 -26.19
C PHE A 326 35.40 -3.04 -27.05
N LYS A 327 34.64 -3.39 -28.09
CA LYS A 327 34.00 -2.40 -29.00
C LYS A 327 33.13 -1.42 -28.24
N GLU A 328 32.28 -1.91 -27.35
CA GLU A 328 31.34 -1.09 -26.54
C GLU A 328 32.06 -0.18 -25.54
N LEU A 329 33.18 -0.61 -24.96
CA LEU A 329 34.00 0.22 -24.07
C LEU A 329 34.72 1.33 -24.85
N VAL A 330 35.36 1.00 -25.97
CA VAL A 330 36.08 1.98 -26.81
C VAL A 330 35.12 3.02 -27.37
N SER A 331 33.95 2.61 -27.88
CA SER A 331 32.96 3.55 -28.45
C SER A 331 32.39 4.53 -27.38
N ARG A 332 32.57 4.22 -26.12
CA ARG A 332 32.18 5.08 -24.97
C ARG A 332 33.36 5.77 -24.29
N GLY A 333 34.47 5.91 -24.98
CA GLY A 333 35.61 6.71 -24.53
C GLY A 333 36.59 6.01 -23.60
N ALA A 334 36.54 4.68 -23.47
CA ALA A 334 37.59 3.96 -22.75
C ALA A 334 38.84 3.83 -23.65
N SER A 335 40.05 3.98 -23.05
CA SER A 335 41.29 3.74 -23.77
C SER A 335 41.35 2.27 -24.29
N ARG A 336 41.93 2.06 -25.45
CA ARG A 336 42.07 0.69 -26.06
C ARG A 336 42.73 -0.29 -25.09
N ARG A 337 43.77 0.13 -24.35
CA ARG A 337 44.50 -0.69 -23.37
C ARG A 337 43.58 -1.11 -22.22
N ALA A 338 42.87 -0.17 -21.61
CA ALA A 338 41.94 -0.46 -20.52
C ALA A 338 40.75 -1.30 -20.98
N ALA A 339 40.22 -1.06 -22.19
CA ALA A 339 39.14 -1.82 -22.77
C ALA A 339 39.55 -3.28 -23.06
N ALA A 340 40.74 -3.52 -23.60
CA ALA A 340 41.26 -4.86 -23.88
C ALA A 340 41.43 -5.65 -22.55
N GLN A 341 42.09 -5.06 -21.59
CA GLN A 341 42.33 -5.65 -20.26
C GLN A 341 41.02 -6.03 -19.54
N MET A 342 40.03 -5.14 -19.65
CA MET A 342 38.73 -5.38 -19.05
C MET A 342 37.90 -6.41 -19.81
N ALA A 343 37.89 -6.38 -21.15
CA ALA A 343 37.14 -7.30 -22.01
C ALA A 343 37.57 -8.76 -21.82
N ALA A 344 38.89 -8.98 -21.61
CA ALA A 344 39.48 -10.30 -21.36
C ALA A 344 39.22 -10.83 -19.93
N SER A 345 38.69 -10.02 -19.03
CA SER A 345 38.51 -10.40 -17.63
C SER A 345 37.46 -11.50 -17.44
N SER A 346 37.83 -12.55 -16.72
CA SER A 346 36.94 -13.66 -16.29
C SER A 346 36.13 -13.35 -15.03
N LYS A 347 36.34 -12.15 -14.42
CA LYS A 347 35.66 -11.78 -13.16
C LYS A 347 34.16 -11.66 -13.34
N LYS A 348 33.40 -12.05 -12.28
CA LYS A 348 31.92 -12.03 -12.26
C LYS A 348 31.36 -10.65 -12.55
N TYR A 349 30.22 -10.58 -13.23
CA TYR A 349 29.54 -9.36 -13.71
C TYR A 349 29.38 -8.28 -12.64
N TRP A 350 29.04 -8.66 -11.39
CA TRP A 350 28.87 -7.73 -10.28
C TRP A 350 30.17 -7.04 -9.87
N ARG A 351 31.30 -7.78 -9.92
CA ARG A 351 32.61 -7.19 -9.66
C ARG A 351 33.00 -6.24 -10.78
N MET A 352 32.73 -6.61 -12.03
CA MET A 352 33.03 -5.77 -13.19
C MET A 352 32.24 -4.46 -13.18
N SER A 353 31.00 -4.46 -12.65
CA SER A 353 30.15 -3.27 -12.60
C SER A 353 30.66 -2.11 -11.73
N CYS A 354 31.69 -2.35 -10.92
CA CYS A 354 32.33 -1.34 -10.08
C CYS A 354 33.69 -0.86 -10.60
N THR A 355 34.15 -1.38 -11.75
CA THR A 355 35.48 -0.96 -12.28
C THR A 355 35.46 0.48 -12.78
N PRO A 356 36.57 1.24 -12.61
CA PRO A 356 36.65 2.62 -13.09
C PRO A 356 36.37 2.73 -14.59
N THR A 357 36.91 1.82 -15.41
CA THR A 357 36.74 1.80 -16.86
C THR A 357 35.26 1.68 -17.25
N LEU A 358 34.49 0.72 -16.66
CA LEU A 358 33.06 0.58 -16.96
C LEU A 358 32.26 1.76 -16.37
N SER A 359 32.69 2.32 -15.24
CA SER A 359 32.03 3.48 -14.65
C SER A 359 32.22 4.76 -15.47
N ARG A 360 33.33 4.89 -16.19
CA ARG A 360 33.54 5.98 -17.16
C ARG A 360 32.74 5.74 -18.45
N ALA A 361 32.82 4.55 -19.03
CA ALA A 361 32.12 4.18 -20.25
C ALA A 361 30.58 4.25 -20.11
N LEU A 362 30.06 3.89 -18.95
CA LEU A 362 28.66 4.05 -18.58
C LEU A 362 28.56 5.06 -17.44
N SER A 363 28.85 6.33 -17.75
CA SER A 363 28.90 7.43 -16.80
C SER A 363 27.52 7.77 -16.21
N ASN A 364 27.48 8.64 -15.21
CA ASN A 364 26.20 9.12 -14.69
C ASN A 364 25.42 9.96 -15.69
N SER A 365 26.12 10.74 -16.54
CA SER A 365 25.53 11.49 -17.64
C SER A 365 24.90 10.53 -18.66
N TRP A 366 25.64 9.50 -19.10
CA TRP A 366 25.11 8.50 -20.02
C TRP A 366 23.79 7.87 -19.55
N PHE A 367 23.66 7.58 -18.24
CA PHE A 367 22.40 7.07 -17.71
C PHE A 367 21.27 8.09 -17.78
N VAL A 368 21.57 9.38 -17.63
CA VAL A 368 20.59 10.47 -17.80
C VAL A 368 20.19 10.59 -19.27
N ASP A 369 21.18 10.55 -20.19
CA ASP A 369 20.96 10.68 -21.64
C ASP A 369 20.06 9.58 -22.20
N ILE A 370 20.16 8.35 -21.67
CA ILE A 370 19.24 7.25 -22.02
C ILE A 370 17.91 7.29 -21.25
N GLY A 371 17.67 8.33 -20.44
CA GLY A 371 16.41 8.58 -19.75
C GLY A 371 16.22 7.88 -18.41
N LEU A 372 17.29 7.49 -17.69
CA LEU A 372 17.15 6.93 -16.35
C LEU A 372 16.73 8.01 -15.36
N GLN A 373 15.60 7.79 -14.68
CA GLN A 373 15.11 8.63 -13.58
C GLN A 373 16.11 8.63 -12.41
N ARG A 374 16.41 9.82 -11.87
CA ARG A 374 17.16 9.98 -10.62
C ARG A 374 16.20 10.18 -9.46
N LEU A 375 16.47 9.51 -8.34
CA LEU A 375 15.71 9.67 -7.10
C LEU A 375 16.20 10.87 -6.28
N SER A 376 17.48 11.22 -6.39
CA SER A 376 18.12 12.29 -5.60
C SER A 376 17.98 13.69 -6.20
N LEU A 377 17.31 13.82 -7.35
CA LEU A 377 16.97 15.13 -7.95
C LEU A 377 15.53 15.46 -7.59
N THR A 378 15.34 16.31 -6.64
CA THR A 378 14.13 17.09 -6.35
C THR A 378 14.54 18.45 -5.90
#